data_8d676c5e5db2488ab28bc9e53dff0dcb
#
_entry.id   8d676c5e5db2488ab28bc9e53dff0dcb
#
_cell.length_a   1.000
_cell.length_b   1.000
_cell.length_c   1.000
_cell.angle_alpha   90.00
_cell.angle_beta   90.00
_cell.angle_gamma   90.00
#
_symmetry.space_group_name_H-M   'P 1'
#
loop_
_entity.id
_entity.type
_entity.pdbx_description
1 polymer ?
#
loop_
_entity_poly.entity_id
_entity_poly.type
_entity_poly.pdbx_seq_one_letter_code
_entity_poly.pdbx_strand_id
1 'polypeptide(L)'
;LVAARMFAPHAQLAAAFAAQIRGDAEIEPVVRPLLADYVEREYGPDPATGQRRRVMMLLFEGENAIQLVKDVTGPIRPTNSGESVRDTFGDYILDPAGAVKYLEPAVFIGPNAHAVGETLKLWAKYSAECGGLVDAAGDVAQGASTEEALVILKPDNFRFASARPGLIIDIFSRSGLRIVGAKIHRMTVAEA
;
A
#
# COMPACT_ATOMS: atom_id res chain seq x y z
N LEU A 1 -7.08 11.10 6.31
CA LEU A 1 -6.45 9.83 6.70
C LEU A 1 -6.90 9.47 8.11
N VAL A 2 -7.56 8.33 8.26
CA VAL A 2 -8.12 7.87 9.56
C VAL A 2 -7.40 6.66 10.13
N ALA A 3 -6.70 5.89 9.28
CA ALA A 3 -5.82 4.82 9.74
C ALA A 3 -4.62 4.65 8.81
N ALA A 4 -3.51 4.22 9.39
CA ALA A 4 -2.30 3.78 8.70
C ALA A 4 -1.72 2.56 9.43
N ARG A 5 -1.26 1.56 8.68
CA ARG A 5 -0.61 0.40 9.27
C ARG A 5 0.36 -0.23 8.29
N MET A 6 1.55 -0.59 8.79
CA MET A 6 2.48 -1.43 8.05
C MET A 6 2.11 -2.90 8.20
N PHE A 7 2.32 -3.65 7.12
CA PHE A 7 2.19 -5.10 7.08
C PHE A 7 3.44 -5.71 6.44
N ALA A 8 3.75 -6.92 6.85
CA ALA A 8 4.66 -7.83 6.16
C ALA A 8 3.89 -9.13 5.87
N PRO A 9 3.18 -9.21 4.76
CA PRO A 9 2.32 -10.36 4.47
C PRO A 9 3.12 -11.66 4.38
N HIS A 10 2.56 -12.72 4.93
CA HIS A 10 2.98 -14.09 4.61
C HIS A 10 2.27 -14.57 3.34
N ALA A 11 2.71 -15.70 2.76
CA ALA A 11 2.18 -16.21 1.50
C ALA A 11 0.66 -16.40 1.50
N GLN A 12 0.06 -16.83 2.61
CA GLN A 12 -1.38 -17.04 2.71
C GLN A 12 -2.19 -15.74 2.60
N LEU A 13 -1.73 -14.64 3.20
CA LEU A 13 -2.40 -13.33 3.06
C LEU A 13 -2.26 -12.82 1.63
N ALA A 14 -1.08 -12.92 1.01
CA ALA A 14 -0.86 -12.51 -0.37
C ALA A 14 -1.76 -13.31 -1.33
N ALA A 15 -1.81 -14.63 -1.19
CA ALA A 15 -2.67 -15.49 -2.01
C ALA A 15 -4.18 -15.19 -1.80
N ALA A 16 -4.62 -14.96 -0.55
CA ALA A 16 -6.01 -14.60 -0.27
C ALA A 16 -6.40 -13.26 -0.89
N PHE A 17 -5.51 -12.26 -0.85
CA PHE A 17 -5.75 -10.97 -1.49
C PHE A 17 -5.75 -11.09 -3.02
N ALA A 18 -4.83 -11.83 -3.60
CA ALA A 18 -4.83 -12.13 -5.04
C ALA A 18 -6.11 -12.85 -5.48
N ALA A 19 -6.64 -13.76 -4.66
CA ALA A 19 -7.91 -14.43 -4.93
C ALA A 19 -9.11 -13.46 -4.94
N GLN A 20 -9.13 -12.47 -4.06
CA GLN A 20 -10.13 -11.39 -4.11
C GLN A 20 -10.05 -10.62 -5.42
N ILE A 21 -8.84 -10.25 -5.86
CA ILE A 21 -8.63 -9.54 -7.13
C ILE A 21 -9.11 -10.38 -8.32
N ARG A 22 -8.78 -11.69 -8.35
CA ARG A 22 -9.25 -12.61 -9.42
C ARG A 22 -10.77 -12.73 -9.47
N GLY A 23 -11.44 -12.64 -8.32
CA GLY A 23 -12.89 -12.69 -8.21
C GLY A 23 -13.61 -11.36 -8.49
N ASP A 24 -12.90 -10.25 -8.58
CA ASP A 24 -13.51 -8.93 -8.75
C ASP A 24 -13.93 -8.69 -10.19
N ALA A 25 -15.26 -8.67 -10.45
CA ALA A 25 -15.81 -8.48 -11.78
C ALA A 25 -15.65 -7.03 -12.32
N GLU A 26 -15.39 -6.06 -11.45
CA GLU A 26 -15.21 -4.65 -11.86
C GLU A 26 -13.81 -4.35 -12.38
N ILE A 27 -12.85 -5.23 -12.10
CA ILE A 27 -11.51 -5.12 -12.69
C ILE A 27 -11.56 -5.69 -14.11
N GLU A 28 -10.98 -4.96 -15.05
CA GLU A 28 -10.92 -5.36 -16.46
C GLU A 28 -10.39 -6.80 -16.62
N PRO A 29 -11.08 -7.68 -17.36
CA PRO A 29 -10.74 -9.11 -17.44
C PRO A 29 -9.30 -9.41 -17.86
N VAL A 30 -8.71 -8.58 -18.74
CA VAL A 30 -7.33 -8.74 -19.23
C VAL A 30 -6.31 -8.36 -18.15
N VAL A 31 -6.62 -7.36 -17.33
CA VAL A 31 -5.72 -6.83 -16.30
C VAL A 31 -5.82 -7.63 -15.00
N ARG A 32 -6.99 -8.18 -14.69
CA ARG A 32 -7.28 -8.88 -13.44
C ARG A 32 -6.29 -9.99 -13.08
N PRO A 33 -5.98 -10.97 -13.96
CA PRO A 33 -4.99 -11.98 -13.65
C PRO A 33 -3.60 -11.40 -13.43
N LEU A 34 -3.20 -10.39 -14.22
CA LEU A 34 -1.89 -9.74 -14.08
C LEU A 34 -1.73 -9.05 -12.72
N LEU A 35 -2.78 -8.37 -12.24
CA LEU A 35 -2.78 -7.75 -10.91
C LEU A 35 -2.71 -8.79 -9.80
N ALA A 36 -3.44 -9.89 -9.93
CA ALA A 36 -3.43 -10.95 -8.93
C ALA A 36 -2.05 -11.63 -8.86
N ASP A 37 -1.44 -11.92 -10.01
CA ASP A 37 -0.10 -12.50 -10.10
C ASP A 37 0.97 -11.52 -9.57
N TYR A 38 0.80 -10.22 -9.82
CA TYR A 38 1.63 -9.19 -9.22
C TYR A 38 1.56 -9.24 -7.69
N VAL A 39 0.35 -9.29 -7.12
CA VAL A 39 0.17 -9.36 -5.66
C VAL A 39 0.79 -10.62 -5.06
N GLU A 40 0.61 -11.77 -5.66
CA GLU A 40 1.23 -13.01 -5.17
C GLU A 40 2.76 -12.91 -5.17
N ARG A 41 3.33 -12.34 -6.22
CA ARG A 41 4.77 -12.21 -6.38
C ARG A 41 5.36 -11.12 -5.49
N GLU A 42 4.74 -9.93 -5.43
CA GLU A 42 5.34 -8.75 -4.81
C GLU A 42 4.88 -8.51 -3.36
N TYR A 43 3.74 -9.07 -2.94
CA TYR A 43 3.28 -8.94 -1.55
C TYR A 43 3.66 -10.15 -0.70
N GLY A 44 3.86 -11.30 -1.33
CA GLY A 44 4.34 -12.51 -0.67
C GLY A 44 5.80 -12.40 -0.24
N PRO A 45 6.26 -13.35 0.59
CA PRO A 45 7.67 -13.46 0.93
C PRO A 45 8.52 -13.68 -0.32
N ASP A 46 9.72 -13.15 -0.28
CA ASP A 46 10.71 -13.43 -1.33
C ASP A 46 10.99 -14.93 -1.41
N PRO A 47 10.85 -15.56 -2.57
CA PRO A 47 10.98 -17.02 -2.70
C PRO A 47 12.39 -17.54 -2.47
N ALA A 48 13.42 -16.71 -2.65
CA ALA A 48 14.82 -17.10 -2.47
C ALA A 48 15.28 -16.99 -1.01
N THR A 49 14.79 -15.95 -0.30
CA THR A 49 15.26 -15.63 1.06
C THR A 49 14.22 -15.92 2.14
N GLY A 50 12.95 -16.07 1.78
CA GLY A 50 11.83 -16.16 2.72
C GLY A 50 11.50 -14.83 3.40
N GLN A 51 12.20 -13.75 3.06
CA GLN A 51 12.01 -12.44 3.66
C GLN A 51 10.67 -11.83 3.25
N ARG A 52 9.89 -11.35 4.24
CA ARG A 52 8.60 -10.72 3.99
C ARG A 52 8.77 -9.28 3.53
N ARG A 53 8.02 -8.90 2.50
CA ARG A 53 8.02 -7.55 1.95
C ARG A 53 7.05 -6.65 2.71
N ARG A 54 7.30 -5.35 2.68
CA ARG A 54 6.49 -4.36 3.39
C ARG A 54 5.36 -3.84 2.50
N VAL A 55 4.17 -3.75 3.07
CA VAL A 55 3.00 -3.11 2.47
C VAL A 55 2.46 -2.10 3.46
N MET A 56 2.23 -0.87 3.02
CA MET A 56 1.57 0.16 3.83
C MET A 56 0.11 0.26 3.42
N MET A 57 -0.79 0.09 4.39
CA MET A 57 -2.21 0.36 4.20
C MET A 57 -2.58 1.72 4.76
N LEU A 58 -3.32 2.50 3.97
CA LEU A 58 -3.86 3.79 4.34
C LEU A 58 -5.38 3.76 4.19
N LEU A 59 -6.10 4.27 5.18
CA LEU A 59 -7.55 4.41 5.13
C LEU A 59 -7.93 5.88 5.18
N PHE A 60 -8.66 6.31 4.18
CA PHE A 60 -9.19 7.67 4.06
C PHE A 60 -10.70 7.67 4.29
N GLU A 61 -11.21 8.71 4.91
CA GLU A 61 -12.63 8.96 5.14
C GLU A 61 -12.98 10.37 4.67
N GLY A 62 -14.13 10.53 4.04
CA GLY A 62 -14.65 11.81 3.54
C GLY A 62 -15.81 11.60 2.60
N GLU A 63 -16.44 12.69 2.18
CA GLU A 63 -17.45 12.64 1.11
C GLU A 63 -16.80 12.13 -0.17
N ASN A 64 -17.48 11.20 -0.84
CA ASN A 64 -17.03 10.60 -2.10
C ASN A 64 -15.58 10.04 -2.03
N ALA A 65 -15.12 9.58 -0.85
CA ALA A 65 -13.73 9.16 -0.63
C ALA A 65 -13.25 8.11 -1.65
N ILE A 66 -14.09 7.13 -2.02
CA ILE A 66 -13.73 6.10 -2.99
C ILE A 66 -13.48 6.72 -4.37
N GLN A 67 -14.35 7.62 -4.82
CA GLN A 67 -14.19 8.28 -6.12
C GLN A 67 -12.95 9.18 -6.12
N LEU A 68 -12.76 10.00 -5.09
CA LEU A 68 -11.58 10.85 -4.96
C LEU A 68 -10.28 10.04 -4.95
N VAL A 69 -10.24 8.91 -4.25
CA VAL A 69 -9.07 8.02 -4.26
C VAL A 69 -8.85 7.43 -5.65
N LYS A 70 -9.91 7.04 -6.37
CA LYS A 70 -9.82 6.57 -7.78
C LYS A 70 -9.25 7.65 -8.70
N ASP A 71 -9.76 8.87 -8.60
CA ASP A 71 -9.33 9.99 -9.45
C ASP A 71 -7.85 10.33 -9.24
N VAL A 72 -7.41 10.40 -7.98
CA VAL A 72 -6.00 10.63 -7.63
C VAL A 72 -5.10 9.47 -8.03
N THR A 73 -5.59 8.24 -7.87
CA THR A 73 -4.83 7.04 -8.25
C THR A 73 -4.62 6.93 -9.75
N GLY A 74 -5.64 7.25 -10.52
CA GLY A 74 -5.65 7.10 -11.97
C GLY A 74 -5.92 5.67 -12.46
N PRO A 75 -6.13 5.50 -13.78
CA PRO A 75 -6.40 4.20 -14.39
C PRO A 75 -5.18 3.27 -14.34
N ILE A 76 -5.43 1.97 -14.48
CA ILE A 76 -4.34 0.95 -14.56
C ILE A 76 -3.49 1.16 -15.80
N ARG A 77 -4.14 1.48 -16.93
CA ARG A 77 -3.41 1.86 -18.15
C ARG A 77 -3.09 3.34 -18.07
N PRO A 78 -1.80 3.73 -18.06
CA PRO A 78 -1.40 5.13 -17.92
C PRO A 78 -1.98 5.99 -19.06
N THR A 79 -2.32 7.21 -18.70
CA THR A 79 -2.71 8.25 -19.69
C THR A 79 -1.53 9.07 -20.17
N ASN A 80 -0.35 8.87 -19.54
CA ASN A 80 0.88 9.64 -19.76
C ASN A 80 0.71 11.16 -19.48
N SER A 81 -0.28 11.52 -18.67
CA SER A 81 -0.48 12.91 -18.24
C SER A 81 0.47 13.34 -17.13
N GLY A 82 0.95 12.38 -16.35
CA GLY A 82 1.73 12.64 -15.13
C GLY A 82 0.90 13.20 -13.96
N GLU A 83 -0.43 13.23 -14.09
CA GLU A 83 -1.34 13.84 -13.12
C GLU A 83 -1.84 12.89 -12.04
N SER A 84 -1.65 11.59 -12.22
CA SER A 84 -2.09 10.57 -11.25
C SER A 84 -0.92 9.83 -10.61
N VAL A 85 -1.21 9.12 -9.50
CA VAL A 85 -0.20 8.29 -8.84
C VAL A 85 0.35 7.22 -9.78
N ARG A 86 -0.51 6.56 -10.55
CA ARG A 86 -0.10 5.52 -11.48
C ARG A 86 0.64 6.04 -12.69
N ASP A 87 0.29 7.22 -13.20
CA ASP A 87 1.03 7.85 -14.27
C ASP A 87 2.45 8.28 -13.86
N THR A 88 2.64 8.57 -12.56
CA THR A 88 3.93 9.06 -12.03
C THR A 88 4.82 7.92 -11.53
N PHE A 89 4.24 6.91 -10.88
CA PHE A 89 4.98 5.89 -10.14
C PHE A 89 4.67 4.45 -10.57
N GLY A 90 3.68 4.24 -11.43
CA GLY A 90 3.34 2.93 -11.96
C GLY A 90 4.02 2.66 -13.29
N ASP A 91 4.20 1.37 -13.59
CA ASP A 91 4.71 0.91 -14.88
C ASP A 91 3.66 0.05 -15.60
N TYR A 92 3.49 0.30 -16.89
CA TYR A 92 2.65 -0.49 -17.78
C TYR A 92 3.35 -0.61 -19.13
N ILE A 93 4.07 -1.71 -19.32
CA ILE A 93 4.92 -1.92 -20.49
C ILE A 93 4.28 -2.96 -21.40
N LEU A 94 4.09 -2.61 -22.67
CA LEU A 94 3.63 -3.51 -23.70
C LEU A 94 4.81 -4.12 -24.47
N ASP A 95 4.63 -5.33 -24.99
CA ASP A 95 5.51 -5.91 -25.98
C ASP A 95 5.18 -5.38 -27.40
N PRO A 96 5.98 -5.72 -28.43
CA PRO A 96 5.72 -5.29 -29.80
C PRO A 96 4.39 -5.82 -30.38
N ALA A 97 3.80 -6.86 -29.82
CA ALA A 97 2.51 -7.40 -30.21
C ALA A 97 1.33 -6.74 -29.49
N GLY A 98 1.60 -5.79 -28.55
CA GLY A 98 0.59 -5.09 -27.77
C GLY A 98 0.11 -5.87 -26.54
N ALA A 99 0.74 -6.98 -26.17
CA ALA A 99 0.46 -7.68 -24.92
C ALA A 99 1.21 -7.04 -23.74
N VAL A 100 0.65 -7.14 -22.54
CA VAL A 100 1.28 -6.58 -21.33
C VAL A 100 2.49 -7.42 -20.96
N LYS A 101 3.68 -6.83 -21.08
CA LYS A 101 4.96 -7.44 -20.72
C LYS A 101 5.29 -7.25 -19.24
N TYR A 102 4.95 -6.09 -18.69
CA TYR A 102 5.24 -5.73 -17.29
C TYR A 102 4.14 -4.80 -16.76
N LEU A 103 3.74 -5.03 -15.52
CA LEU A 103 2.74 -4.22 -14.83
C LEU A 103 3.17 -4.03 -13.37
N GLU A 104 3.29 -2.78 -12.96
CA GLU A 104 3.44 -2.35 -11.57
C GLU A 104 2.49 -1.19 -11.28
N PRO A 105 1.40 -1.40 -10.53
CA PRO A 105 0.35 -0.40 -10.38
C PRO A 105 0.65 0.69 -9.33
N ALA A 106 1.82 0.70 -8.70
CA ALA A 106 2.23 1.57 -7.59
C ALA A 106 1.32 1.46 -6.35
N VAL A 107 0.00 1.51 -6.53
CA VAL A 107 -1.00 1.39 -5.45
C VAL A 107 -2.19 0.53 -5.87
N PHE A 108 -2.77 -0.18 -4.88
CA PHE A 108 -4.04 -0.85 -5.01
C PHE A 108 -5.14 -0.09 -4.30
N ILE A 109 -6.31 -0.01 -4.92
CA ILE A 109 -7.54 0.58 -4.36
C ILE A 109 -8.71 -0.37 -4.64
N GLY A 110 -9.70 -0.39 -3.75
CA GLY A 110 -10.95 -1.07 -4.02
C GLY A 110 -11.81 -0.27 -5.01
N PRO A 111 -12.38 -0.89 -6.04
CA PRO A 111 -13.16 -0.19 -7.06
C PRO A 111 -14.51 0.36 -6.53
N ASN A 112 -15.03 -0.19 -5.44
CA ASN A 112 -16.30 0.20 -4.84
C ASN A 112 -16.33 -0.10 -3.33
N ALA A 113 -17.42 0.30 -2.66
CA ALA A 113 -17.56 0.11 -1.21
C ALA A 113 -17.54 -1.36 -0.77
N HIS A 114 -18.10 -2.27 -1.58
CA HIS A 114 -18.09 -3.71 -1.28
C HIS A 114 -16.64 -4.26 -1.31
N ALA A 115 -15.91 -4.00 -2.37
CA ALA A 115 -14.51 -4.45 -2.51
C ALA A 115 -13.62 -3.86 -1.42
N VAL A 116 -13.78 -2.57 -1.08
CA VAL A 116 -13.09 -1.94 0.05
C VAL A 116 -13.40 -2.66 1.36
N GLY A 117 -14.69 -2.97 1.63
CA GLY A 117 -15.12 -3.68 2.83
C GLY A 117 -14.52 -5.08 2.94
N GLU A 118 -14.53 -5.85 1.86
CA GLU A 118 -13.94 -7.21 1.85
C GLU A 118 -12.41 -7.17 1.99
N THR A 119 -11.75 -6.23 1.36
CA THR A 119 -10.30 -6.02 1.54
C THR A 119 -9.98 -5.65 2.99
N LEU A 120 -10.71 -4.73 3.60
CA LEU A 120 -10.52 -4.36 5.01
C LEU A 120 -10.70 -5.56 5.94
N LYS A 121 -11.74 -6.38 5.75
CA LYS A 121 -11.97 -7.60 6.54
C LYS A 121 -10.81 -8.58 6.42
N LEU A 122 -10.32 -8.81 5.20
CA LEU A 122 -9.19 -9.70 4.95
C LEU A 122 -7.94 -9.22 5.70
N TRP A 123 -7.56 -7.96 5.52
CA TRP A 123 -6.35 -7.43 6.13
C TRP A 123 -6.48 -7.30 7.65
N ALA A 124 -7.67 -6.99 8.17
CA ALA A 124 -7.93 -6.98 9.60
C ALA A 124 -7.76 -8.37 10.23
N LYS A 125 -8.22 -9.44 9.56
CA LYS A 125 -8.06 -10.83 10.02
C LYS A 125 -6.59 -11.18 10.28
N TYR A 126 -5.69 -10.72 9.42
CA TYR A 126 -4.25 -11.01 9.52
C TYR A 126 -3.45 -9.90 10.23
N SER A 127 -4.13 -8.91 10.80
CA SER A 127 -3.48 -7.72 11.37
C SER A 127 -2.55 -8.04 12.55
N ALA A 128 -2.88 -9.05 13.36
CA ALA A 128 -2.03 -9.46 14.49
C ALA A 128 -0.76 -10.20 14.03
N GLU A 129 -0.86 -10.99 12.96
CA GLU A 129 0.24 -11.85 12.49
C GLU A 129 1.18 -11.15 11.50
N CYS A 130 0.62 -10.22 10.71
CA CYS A 130 1.33 -9.59 9.60
C CYS A 130 1.50 -8.09 9.77
N GLY A 131 0.88 -7.46 10.76
CA GLY A 131 0.89 -6.00 10.93
C GLY A 131 1.70 -5.53 12.13
N GLY A 132 2.12 -4.28 12.12
CA GLY A 132 2.85 -3.63 13.22
C GLY A 132 4.22 -3.14 12.82
N LEU A 133 5.21 -3.33 13.68
CA LEU A 133 6.62 -3.16 13.34
C LEU A 133 7.08 -4.31 12.44
N VAL A 134 7.83 -4.00 11.41
CA VAL A 134 8.26 -4.99 10.41
C VAL A 134 9.78 -5.10 10.44
N ASP A 135 10.30 -5.98 11.29
CA ASP A 135 11.71 -6.10 11.61
C ASP A 135 12.58 -6.59 10.45
N ALA A 136 12.13 -7.57 9.70
CA ALA A 136 12.97 -8.27 8.73
C ALA A 136 12.81 -7.77 7.29
N ALA A 137 12.03 -6.73 7.05
CA ALA A 137 11.74 -6.28 5.71
C ALA A 137 12.77 -5.28 5.19
N GLY A 138 13.93 -5.71 4.84
CA GLY A 138 14.89 -4.83 4.20
C GLY A 138 16.26 -5.45 4.00
N ASP A 139 16.93 -5.03 2.95
CA ASP A 139 18.32 -5.37 2.63
C ASP A 139 19.27 -4.66 3.60
N VAL A 140 19.24 -5.06 4.85
CA VAL A 140 20.29 -4.67 5.80
C VAL A 140 21.42 -5.67 5.65
N ALA A 141 22.61 -5.18 5.37
CA ALA A 141 23.79 -6.03 5.28
C ALA A 141 23.94 -6.85 6.58
N GLN A 142 24.22 -8.14 6.46
CA GLN A 142 24.44 -9.00 7.61
C GLN A 142 25.51 -8.38 8.51
N GLY A 143 25.18 -8.21 9.80
CA GLY A 143 26.09 -7.61 10.78
C GLY A 143 26.07 -6.08 10.88
N ALA A 144 25.23 -5.38 10.10
CA ALA A 144 25.04 -3.95 10.28
C ALA A 144 24.26 -3.67 11.57
N SER A 145 24.75 -2.76 12.38
CA SER A 145 23.99 -2.23 13.53
C SER A 145 22.88 -1.31 12.98
N THR A 146 21.64 -1.61 13.33
CA THR A 146 20.49 -0.78 12.99
C THR A 146 19.92 -0.16 14.25
N GLU A 147 19.43 1.07 14.11
CA GLU A 147 18.72 1.79 15.16
C GLU A 147 17.29 2.10 14.68
N GLU A 148 16.36 2.21 15.61
CA GLU A 148 15.01 2.64 15.35
C GLU A 148 14.79 4.07 15.86
N ALA A 149 14.12 4.89 15.06
CA ALA A 149 13.75 6.26 15.43
C ALA A 149 12.24 6.44 15.33
N LEU A 150 11.63 7.01 16.36
CA LEU A 150 10.21 7.34 16.39
C LEU A 150 9.97 8.78 15.95
N VAL A 151 9.10 8.95 14.95
CA VAL A 151 8.62 10.27 14.52
C VAL A 151 7.13 10.38 14.85
N ILE A 152 6.74 11.44 15.56
CA ILE A 152 5.35 11.72 15.91
C ILE A 152 4.88 12.96 15.14
N LEU A 153 3.92 12.77 14.23
CA LEU A 153 3.22 13.86 13.58
C LEU A 153 2.13 14.37 14.54
N LYS A 154 2.25 15.60 14.98
CA LYS A 154 1.34 16.21 15.95
C LYS A 154 -0.10 16.35 15.43
N PRO A 155 -1.12 16.38 16.33
CA PRO A 155 -2.53 16.48 15.94
C PRO A 155 -2.87 17.71 15.09
N ASP A 156 -2.17 18.82 15.27
CA ASP A 156 -2.38 20.06 14.50
C ASP A 156 -2.12 19.88 12.98
N ASN A 157 -1.30 18.89 12.60
CA ASN A 157 -1.07 18.59 11.19
C ASN A 157 -2.28 17.92 10.51
N PHE A 158 -3.22 17.36 11.28
CA PHE A 158 -4.42 16.68 10.79
C PHE A 158 -5.71 17.48 11.03
N ARG A 159 -5.61 18.71 11.57
CA ARG A 159 -6.77 19.54 11.91
C ARG A 159 -7.59 19.93 10.67
N PHE A 160 -6.92 20.12 9.55
CA PHE A 160 -7.53 20.43 8.26
C PHE A 160 -6.98 19.51 7.18
N ALA A 161 -7.80 19.24 6.18
CA ALA A 161 -7.33 18.52 4.98
C ALA A 161 -6.23 19.32 4.28
N SER A 162 -5.03 18.80 4.24
CA SER A 162 -3.85 19.45 3.62
C SER A 162 -2.80 18.44 3.21
N ALA A 163 -1.87 18.84 2.36
CA ALA A 163 -0.72 18.05 1.98
C ALA A 163 0.35 17.93 3.09
N ARG A 164 0.25 18.72 4.15
CA ARG A 164 1.30 18.87 5.17
C ARG A 164 1.77 17.54 5.81
N PRO A 165 0.88 16.62 6.24
CA PRO A 165 1.34 15.36 6.80
C PRO A 165 2.14 14.52 5.81
N GLY A 166 1.70 14.45 4.55
CA GLY A 166 2.39 13.73 3.49
C GLY A 166 3.75 14.33 3.17
N LEU A 167 3.85 15.66 3.09
CA LEU A 167 5.13 16.35 2.85
C LEU A 167 6.15 16.13 3.99
N ILE A 168 5.71 16.05 5.24
CA ILE A 168 6.58 15.73 6.36
C ILE A 168 7.13 14.30 6.21
N ILE A 169 6.27 13.33 5.88
CA ILE A 169 6.69 11.94 5.63
C ILE A 169 7.65 11.86 4.45
N ASP A 170 7.40 12.60 3.38
CA ASP A 170 8.27 12.67 2.20
C ASP A 170 9.70 13.14 2.55
N ILE A 171 9.82 14.16 3.40
CA ILE A 171 11.13 14.65 3.85
C ILE A 171 11.92 13.54 4.58
N PHE A 172 11.26 12.79 5.48
CA PHE A 172 11.90 11.66 6.14
C PHE A 172 12.25 10.52 5.17
N SER A 173 11.38 10.25 4.20
CA SER A 173 11.62 9.22 3.19
C SER A 173 12.86 9.50 2.33
N ARG A 174 13.16 10.76 2.07
CA ARG A 174 14.36 11.20 1.31
C ARG A 174 15.67 11.04 2.10
N SER A 175 15.62 10.79 3.40
CA SER A 175 16.83 10.58 4.23
C SER A 175 17.50 9.21 4.01
N GLY A 176 16.87 8.30 3.25
CA GLY A 176 17.30 6.91 3.09
C GLY A 176 16.87 5.99 4.24
N LEU A 177 16.17 6.53 5.25
CA LEU A 177 15.57 5.73 6.32
C LEU A 177 14.37 4.91 5.80
N ARG A 178 14.20 3.74 6.36
CA ARG A 178 13.10 2.84 6.01
C ARG A 178 11.95 3.01 6.98
N ILE A 179 10.74 3.15 6.46
CA ILE A 179 9.54 3.13 7.30
C ILE A 179 9.27 1.66 7.66
N VAL A 180 9.39 1.33 8.94
CA VAL A 180 9.15 -0.03 9.47
C VAL A 180 7.84 -0.14 10.25
N GLY A 181 7.23 0.98 10.61
CA GLY A 181 5.93 1.03 11.28
C GLY A 181 5.20 2.33 10.98
N ALA A 182 3.88 2.28 10.95
CA ALA A 182 3.01 3.44 10.86
C ALA A 182 1.72 3.16 11.62
N LYS A 183 1.25 4.13 12.41
CA LYS A 183 -0.01 4.04 13.16
C LYS A 183 -0.62 5.44 13.31
N ILE A 184 -1.91 5.54 13.06
CA ILE A 184 -2.71 6.68 13.53
C ILE A 184 -3.22 6.33 14.93
N HIS A 185 -2.93 7.19 15.91
CA HIS A 185 -3.39 7.04 17.28
C HIS A 185 -4.27 8.22 17.67
N ARG A 186 -5.47 7.94 18.16
CA ARG A 186 -6.37 8.93 18.72
C ARG A 186 -6.29 8.84 20.24
N MET A 187 -5.60 9.79 20.85
CA MET A 187 -5.47 9.84 22.31
C MET A 187 -6.83 10.12 22.98
N THR A 188 -7.10 9.42 24.04
CA THR A 188 -8.19 9.72 24.97
C THR A 188 -7.73 10.75 25.99
N VAL A 189 -8.67 11.39 26.69
CA VAL A 189 -8.35 12.35 27.78
C VAL A 189 -7.55 11.69 28.90
N ALA A 190 -7.72 10.37 29.11
CA ALA A 190 -6.99 9.62 30.14
C ALA A 190 -5.54 9.30 29.74
N GLU A 191 -5.21 9.34 28.45
CA GLU A 191 -3.86 9.09 27.90
C GLU A 191 -3.07 10.39 27.71
N ALA A 192 -3.73 11.56 27.76
CA ALA A 192 -3.13 12.87 27.60
C ALA A 192 -2.65 13.47 28.92
#